data_f9baacbfd38cadc2059b5e9e707e6730
#
_entry.id   f9baacbfd38cadc2059b5e9e707e6730
#
_cell.length_a   1.000
_cell.length_b   1.000
_cell.length_c   1.000
_cell.angle_alpha   90.00
_cell.angle_beta   90.00
_cell.angle_gamma   90.00
#
_symmetry.space_group_name_H-M   'P 1'
#
loop_
_entity.id
_entity.type
_entity.pdbx_description
1 polymer ?
#
loop_
_entity_poly.entity_id
_entity_poly.type
_entity_poly.pdbx_seq_one_letter_code
_entity_poly.pdbx_strand_id
1 'polypeptide(L)'
;GGAAEILEKLKDFLSEQIVPPEKLPQEDLSPVIGESGAGGELPSSDLRKAAEGTTLAPYQLTAQMISPVSGLVTSMFGWREHPVSHQDDFHKGVDIAAAMDTPILAALPGVVEETGYSESYGNFVVLRHSDRLKTTYNHCSKILASQGEQLARGDRIALVGSTGISTGPHLHFEVVIEGLKADPLLSLE
;
A
#
# COMPACT_ATOMS: atom_id res chain seq x y z
N GLY A 1 12.03 14.01 -29.54
CA GLY A 1 13.04 13.35 -28.72
C GLY A 1 12.88 13.52 -27.21
N GLY A 2 12.09 14.47 -26.69
CA GLY A 2 12.08 14.78 -25.26
C GLY A 2 11.31 13.81 -24.33
N ALA A 3 10.22 13.22 -24.80
CA ALA A 3 9.35 12.41 -23.94
C ALA A 3 9.96 11.05 -23.57
N ALA A 4 10.66 10.39 -24.47
CA ALA A 4 11.32 9.11 -24.22
C ALA A 4 12.53 9.27 -23.27
N GLU A 5 13.26 10.35 -23.39
CA GLU A 5 14.41 10.66 -22.53
C GLU A 5 13.98 11.04 -21.09
N ILE A 6 12.85 11.72 -20.96
CA ILE A 6 12.23 12.02 -19.65
C ILE A 6 11.72 10.73 -19.00
N LEU A 7 11.12 9.83 -19.78
CA LEU A 7 10.62 8.54 -19.29
C LEU A 7 11.76 7.63 -18.81
N GLU A 8 12.91 7.63 -19.52
CA GLU A 8 14.08 6.85 -19.13
C GLU A 8 14.71 7.40 -17.85
N LYS A 9 14.88 8.71 -17.75
CA LYS A 9 15.37 9.35 -16.50
C LYS A 9 14.42 9.15 -15.32
N LEU A 10 13.11 9.11 -15.57
CA LEU A 10 12.12 8.82 -14.54
C LEU A 10 12.19 7.36 -14.09
N LYS A 11 12.41 6.43 -15.02
CA LYS A 11 12.62 5.00 -14.70
C LYS A 11 13.87 4.80 -13.84
N ASP A 12 14.99 5.43 -14.20
CA ASP A 12 16.24 5.34 -13.44
C ASP A 12 16.07 5.92 -12.04
N PHE A 13 15.45 7.09 -11.93
CA PHE A 13 15.14 7.74 -10.64
C PHE A 13 14.22 6.88 -9.77
N LEU A 14 13.21 6.24 -10.36
CA LEU A 14 12.24 5.42 -9.63
C LEU A 14 12.78 4.02 -9.29
N SER A 15 13.71 3.48 -10.07
CA SER A 15 14.37 2.19 -9.76
C SER A 15 15.31 2.29 -8.56
N GLU A 16 15.85 3.49 -8.28
CA GLU A 16 16.70 3.75 -7.12
C GLU A 16 15.90 3.88 -5.81
N GLN A 17 14.57 3.97 -5.87
CA GLN A 17 13.72 4.20 -4.70
C GLN A 17 13.43 2.97 -3.85
N ILE A 18 13.79 1.77 -4.31
CA ILE A 18 13.63 0.54 -3.57
C ILE A 18 15.00 0.04 -3.10
N VAL A 19 15.21 0.01 -1.79
CA VAL A 19 16.37 -0.64 -1.20
C VAL A 19 16.07 -2.13 -1.09
N PRO A 20 16.90 -3.01 -1.69
CA PRO A 20 16.73 -4.44 -1.54
C PRO A 20 16.75 -4.85 -0.07
N PRO A 21 15.91 -5.78 0.37
CA PRO A 21 15.82 -6.20 1.76
C PRO A 21 17.14 -6.75 2.33
N GLU A 22 18.03 -7.28 1.49
CA GLU A 22 19.35 -7.77 1.88
C GLU A 22 20.34 -6.67 2.28
N LYS A 23 20.06 -5.39 1.98
CA LYS A 23 20.86 -4.22 2.39
C LYS A 23 20.36 -3.53 3.66
N LEU A 24 19.23 -3.97 4.18
CA LEU A 24 18.79 -3.50 5.49
C LEU A 24 19.74 -4.02 6.55
N PRO A 25 20.15 -3.20 7.54
CA PRO A 25 20.92 -3.70 8.68
C PRO A 25 20.14 -4.89 9.26
N GLN A 26 20.76 -6.06 9.28
CA GLN A 26 20.24 -7.17 10.06
C GLN A 26 20.42 -6.77 11.52
N GLU A 27 19.40 -6.16 12.10
CA GLU A 27 19.33 -6.16 13.54
C GLU A 27 19.25 -7.61 13.97
N ASP A 28 20.22 -8.01 14.78
CA ASP A 28 20.27 -9.32 15.39
C ASP A 28 19.03 -9.46 16.32
N LEU A 29 17.96 -9.99 15.75
CA LEU A 29 16.75 -10.35 16.47
C LEU A 29 16.93 -11.70 17.20
N SER A 30 18.14 -11.98 17.67
CA SER A 30 18.34 -13.04 18.63
C SER A 30 17.51 -12.70 19.88
N PRO A 31 16.56 -13.56 20.28
CA PRO A 31 15.79 -13.28 21.49
C PRO A 31 16.76 -13.22 22.67
N VAL A 32 16.82 -12.09 23.34
CA VAL A 32 17.44 -11.99 24.65
C VAL A 32 16.55 -12.80 25.59
N ILE A 33 16.92 -14.05 25.83
CA ILE A 33 16.30 -14.89 26.83
C ILE A 33 16.76 -14.36 28.19
N GLY A 34 15.99 -13.45 28.73
CA GLY A 34 16.09 -13.11 30.16
C GLY A 34 15.38 -14.18 30.96
N GLU A 35 16.13 -15.02 31.66
CA GLU A 35 15.59 -15.89 32.68
C GLU A 35 15.04 -15.05 33.84
N SER A 36 13.74 -15.07 34.03
CA SER A 36 13.13 -15.18 35.37
C SER A 36 11.60 -15.20 35.33
N GLY A 37 11.05 -16.32 35.69
CA GLY A 37 9.89 -16.62 36.46
C GLY A 37 8.63 -15.75 36.38
N ALA A 38 7.65 -16.28 35.71
CA ALA A 38 6.27 -16.48 36.14
C ALA A 38 5.44 -16.90 34.92
N GLY A 39 4.84 -18.07 35.02
CA GLY A 39 4.01 -18.63 33.92
C GLY A 39 2.84 -17.75 33.56
N GLY A 40 2.91 -17.19 32.42
CA GLY A 40 1.84 -16.74 31.59
C GLY A 40 2.21 -17.22 30.18
N GLU A 41 1.51 -18.22 29.69
CA GLU A 41 1.55 -18.54 28.27
C GLU A 41 1.19 -17.27 27.53
N LEU A 42 2.19 -16.61 26.95
CA LEU A 42 1.93 -15.70 25.85
C LEU A 42 1.20 -16.54 24.80
N PRO A 43 0.04 -16.09 24.30
CA PRO A 43 -0.62 -16.83 23.25
C PRO A 43 0.39 -17.03 22.14
N SER A 44 0.60 -18.27 21.76
CA SER A 44 1.40 -18.69 20.60
C SER A 44 0.66 -18.29 19.32
N SER A 45 0.26 -17.05 19.26
CA SER A 45 -0.43 -16.46 18.15
C SER A 45 0.56 -15.58 17.42
N ASP A 46 0.62 -15.90 16.22
CA ASP A 46 0.78 -15.07 15.03
C ASP A 46 2.15 -14.98 14.41
N LEU A 47 2.91 -16.06 14.44
CA LEU A 47 3.82 -16.37 13.35
C LEU A 47 3.03 -16.91 12.14
N ARG A 48 1.83 -16.37 11.89
CA ARG A 48 1.10 -16.71 10.67
C ARG A 48 1.93 -16.24 9.49
N LYS A 49 2.14 -17.15 8.54
CA LYS A 49 2.82 -16.81 7.29
C LYS A 49 2.02 -15.75 6.55
N ALA A 50 2.71 -14.95 5.75
CA ALA A 50 2.06 -14.04 4.82
C ALA A 50 1.04 -14.80 3.95
N ALA A 51 -0.10 -14.18 3.65
CA ALA A 51 -1.06 -14.73 2.72
C ALA A 51 -0.47 -14.75 1.31
N GLU A 52 -1.03 -15.59 0.43
CA GLU A 52 -0.61 -15.66 -0.97
C GLU A 52 -0.63 -14.26 -1.63
N GLY A 53 0.43 -13.93 -2.35
CA GLY A 53 0.59 -12.63 -3.02
C GLY A 53 0.92 -11.47 -2.10
N THR A 54 1.29 -11.74 -0.83
CA THR A 54 1.69 -10.74 0.16
C THR A 54 3.06 -11.04 0.75
N THR A 55 3.66 -10.03 1.39
CA THR A 55 4.91 -10.18 2.13
C THR A 55 4.84 -9.45 3.48
N LEU A 56 5.43 -10.03 4.50
CA LEU A 56 5.67 -9.40 5.81
C LEU A 56 7.11 -8.90 5.94
N ALA A 57 7.93 -9.05 4.88
CA ALA A 57 9.30 -8.57 4.87
C ALA A 57 9.32 -7.05 5.01
N PRO A 58 10.20 -6.50 5.87
CA PRO A 58 10.40 -5.07 5.95
C PRO A 58 11.00 -4.55 4.64
N TYR A 59 10.64 -3.32 4.29
CA TYR A 59 11.20 -2.62 3.15
C TYR A 59 11.43 -1.15 3.50
N GLN A 60 12.24 -0.49 2.72
CA GLN A 60 12.50 0.95 2.83
C GLN A 60 12.51 1.56 1.44
N LEU A 61 11.83 2.70 1.29
CA LEU A 61 11.87 3.49 0.07
C LEU A 61 12.92 4.57 0.19
N THR A 62 13.58 4.91 -0.91
CA THR A 62 14.55 6.02 -0.98
C THR A 62 13.86 7.38 -1.09
N ALA A 63 12.61 7.41 -1.60
CA ALA A 63 11.77 8.60 -1.62
C ALA A 63 10.63 8.48 -0.61
N GLN A 64 10.33 9.61 -0.01
CA GLN A 64 9.26 9.71 0.96
C GLN A 64 7.89 9.62 0.30
N MET A 65 7.09 8.68 0.76
CA MET A 65 5.70 8.53 0.37
C MET A 65 4.81 9.44 1.23
N ILE A 66 3.96 10.23 0.59
CA ILE A 66 2.95 11.00 1.33
C ILE A 66 1.70 10.17 1.54
N SER A 67 0.93 10.50 2.58
CA SER A 67 -0.40 9.91 2.74
C SER A 67 -1.27 10.27 1.54
N PRO A 68 -1.88 9.27 0.88
CA PRO A 68 -2.69 9.50 -0.32
C PRO A 68 -3.99 10.23 -0.03
N VAL A 69 -4.44 10.28 1.21
CA VAL A 69 -5.65 10.97 1.63
C VAL A 69 -5.51 11.48 3.06
N SER A 70 -6.13 12.62 3.33
CA SER A 70 -6.26 13.12 4.71
C SER A 70 -7.40 12.37 5.40
N GLY A 71 -7.04 11.52 6.36
CA GLY A 71 -8.01 10.68 7.05
C GLY A 71 -7.37 9.88 8.18
N LEU A 72 -8.18 9.03 8.79
CA LEU A 72 -7.76 8.18 9.91
C LEU A 72 -7.61 6.73 9.42
N VAL A 73 -6.48 6.10 9.74
CA VAL A 73 -6.28 4.66 9.50
C VAL A 73 -7.24 3.88 10.40
N THR A 74 -8.16 3.14 9.78
CA THR A 74 -9.19 2.36 10.47
C THR A 74 -8.93 0.86 10.42
N SER A 75 -8.12 0.39 9.48
CA SER A 75 -7.75 -1.02 9.36
C SER A 75 -6.34 -1.15 8.79
N MET A 76 -5.50 -1.91 9.47
CA MET A 76 -4.10 -2.12 9.13
C MET A 76 -3.92 -3.35 8.23
N PHE A 77 -2.77 -3.41 7.55
CA PHE A 77 -2.32 -4.56 6.79
C PHE A 77 -2.11 -5.78 7.70
N GLY A 78 -2.46 -6.96 7.22
CA GLY A 78 -2.21 -8.21 7.91
C GLY A 78 -3.46 -8.99 8.32
N TRP A 79 -3.28 -10.02 9.13
CA TRP A 79 -4.36 -10.87 9.59
C TRP A 79 -5.33 -10.12 10.50
N ARG A 80 -6.61 -10.26 10.24
CA ARG A 80 -7.71 -9.66 10.99
C ARG A 80 -8.97 -10.53 10.91
N GLU A 81 -9.96 -10.26 11.79
CA GLU A 81 -11.32 -10.72 11.56
C GLU A 81 -11.98 -9.81 10.51
N HIS A 82 -12.52 -10.43 9.46
CA HIS A 82 -13.21 -9.69 8.41
C HIS A 82 -14.50 -9.03 8.94
N PRO A 83 -14.71 -7.72 8.72
CA PRO A 83 -15.80 -6.97 9.37
C PRO A 83 -17.21 -7.43 8.98
N VAL A 84 -17.37 -8.17 7.87
CA VAL A 84 -18.66 -8.63 7.38
C VAL A 84 -18.85 -10.13 7.60
N SER A 85 -17.85 -10.94 7.26
CA SER A 85 -17.95 -12.42 7.34
C SER A 85 -17.57 -12.97 8.71
N HIS A 86 -16.92 -12.18 9.57
CA HIS A 86 -16.40 -12.60 10.88
C HIS A 86 -15.44 -13.81 10.81
N GLN A 87 -14.81 -14.00 9.67
CA GLN A 87 -13.79 -15.03 9.46
C GLN A 87 -12.40 -14.37 9.43
N ASP A 88 -11.37 -15.17 9.71
CA ASP A 88 -10.00 -14.73 9.54
C ASP A 88 -9.74 -14.34 8.09
N ASP A 89 -9.25 -13.14 7.89
CA ASP A 89 -8.94 -12.54 6.59
C ASP A 89 -7.59 -11.83 6.66
N PHE A 90 -6.85 -11.89 5.56
CA PHE A 90 -5.62 -11.12 5.43
C PHE A 90 -5.90 -9.83 4.67
N HIS A 91 -5.84 -8.70 5.36
CA HIS A 91 -5.99 -7.38 4.77
C HIS A 91 -4.75 -6.99 3.98
N LYS A 92 -4.88 -6.83 2.68
CA LYS A 92 -3.77 -6.67 1.72
C LYS A 92 -3.31 -5.22 1.55
N GLY A 93 -3.85 -4.30 2.33
CA GLY A 93 -3.52 -2.89 2.31
C GLY A 93 -3.87 -2.21 3.63
N VAL A 94 -4.04 -0.91 3.61
CA VAL A 94 -4.59 -0.14 4.73
C VAL A 94 -5.86 0.55 4.31
N ASP A 95 -6.82 0.66 5.23
CA ASP A 95 -8.03 1.45 5.04
C ASP A 95 -7.87 2.78 5.77
N ILE A 96 -8.13 3.86 5.06
CA ILE A 96 -8.07 5.22 5.57
C ILE A 96 -9.46 5.85 5.42
N ALA A 97 -10.16 6.03 6.53
CA ALA A 97 -11.47 6.66 6.54
C ALA A 97 -11.35 8.14 6.18
N ALA A 98 -12.16 8.58 5.25
CA ALA A 98 -12.29 9.97 4.83
C ALA A 98 -13.70 10.22 4.31
N ALA A 99 -14.12 11.47 4.30
CA ALA A 99 -15.43 11.83 3.76
C ALA A 99 -15.54 11.48 2.26
N MET A 100 -16.75 11.17 1.83
CA MET A 100 -17.07 10.97 0.41
C MET A 100 -16.52 12.13 -0.42
N ASP A 101 -15.94 11.81 -1.58
CA ASP A 101 -15.38 12.76 -2.55
C ASP A 101 -14.15 13.58 -2.04
N THR A 102 -13.56 13.19 -0.92
CA THR A 102 -12.25 13.72 -0.52
C THR A 102 -11.21 13.39 -1.60
N PRO A 103 -10.37 14.36 -2.03
CA PRO A 103 -9.34 14.09 -3.03
C PRO A 103 -8.35 13.02 -2.60
N ILE A 104 -8.09 12.07 -3.49
CA ILE A 104 -7.02 11.07 -3.37
C ILE A 104 -5.84 11.57 -4.19
N LEU A 105 -4.65 11.55 -3.59
CA LEU A 105 -3.41 12.06 -4.16
C LEU A 105 -2.47 10.91 -4.52
N ALA A 106 -1.67 11.11 -5.57
CA ALA A 106 -0.57 10.22 -5.87
C ALA A 106 0.45 10.22 -4.73
N ALA A 107 0.65 9.09 -4.08
CA ALA A 107 1.55 8.97 -2.93
C ALA A 107 3.03 9.16 -3.30
N LEU A 108 3.39 8.84 -4.53
CA LEU A 108 4.71 8.99 -5.15
C LEU A 108 4.54 9.42 -6.62
N PRO A 109 5.58 9.99 -7.26
CA PRO A 109 5.55 10.24 -8.69
C PRO A 109 5.43 8.92 -9.47
N GLY A 110 4.72 8.93 -10.59
CA GLY A 110 4.59 7.73 -11.41
C GLY A 110 3.72 7.91 -12.64
N VAL A 111 3.37 6.79 -13.24
CA VAL A 111 2.50 6.72 -14.42
C VAL A 111 1.27 5.90 -14.07
N VAL A 112 0.10 6.35 -14.50
CA VAL A 112 -1.13 5.59 -14.36
C VAL A 112 -1.04 4.35 -15.25
N GLU A 113 -0.85 3.19 -14.63
CA GLU A 113 -0.74 1.91 -15.33
C GLU A 113 -2.12 1.38 -15.73
N GLU A 114 -3.08 1.48 -14.82
CA GLU A 114 -4.42 0.96 -15.02
C GLU A 114 -5.45 1.79 -14.25
N THR A 115 -6.62 1.92 -14.84
CA THR A 115 -7.83 2.40 -14.18
C THR A 115 -8.99 1.50 -14.56
N GLY A 116 -9.91 1.26 -13.64
CA GLY A 116 -11.02 0.37 -13.94
C GLY A 116 -12.01 0.22 -12.79
N TYR A 117 -12.84 -0.82 -12.92
CA TYR A 117 -13.80 -1.22 -11.92
C TYR A 117 -13.74 -2.74 -11.72
N SER A 118 -13.79 -3.17 -10.47
CA SER A 118 -14.00 -4.57 -10.09
C SER A 118 -15.09 -4.68 -9.02
N GLU A 119 -15.71 -5.84 -8.92
CA GLU A 119 -16.78 -6.05 -7.93
C GLU A 119 -16.26 -5.91 -6.49
N SER A 120 -15.03 -6.32 -6.21
CA SER A 120 -14.44 -6.26 -4.87
C SER A 120 -13.85 -4.89 -4.55
N TYR A 121 -13.06 -4.30 -5.45
CA TYR A 121 -12.34 -3.05 -5.21
C TYR A 121 -13.08 -1.79 -5.67
N GLY A 122 -14.21 -1.93 -6.36
CA GLY A 122 -14.92 -0.80 -6.95
C GLY A 122 -14.10 -0.11 -8.02
N ASN A 123 -14.24 1.20 -8.16
CA ASN A 123 -13.39 2.00 -9.03
C ASN A 123 -11.97 2.07 -8.43
N PHE A 124 -10.97 1.79 -9.25
CA PHE A 124 -9.59 1.74 -8.80
C PHE A 124 -8.61 2.42 -9.77
N VAL A 125 -7.48 2.83 -9.24
CA VAL A 125 -6.31 3.35 -9.97
C VAL A 125 -5.07 2.61 -9.51
N VAL A 126 -4.24 2.18 -10.46
CA VAL A 126 -2.91 1.62 -10.22
C VAL A 126 -1.86 2.58 -10.76
N LEU A 127 -0.96 3.04 -9.90
CA LEU A 127 0.21 3.82 -10.28
C LEU A 127 1.45 2.94 -10.29
N ARG A 128 2.20 3.00 -11.37
CA ARG A 128 3.53 2.41 -11.47
C ARG A 128 4.59 3.49 -11.23
N HIS A 129 5.39 3.29 -10.19
CA HIS A 129 6.47 4.20 -9.80
C HIS A 129 7.81 3.73 -10.34
N SER A 130 8.02 2.41 -10.41
CA SER A 130 9.17 1.75 -11.04
C SER A 130 8.77 0.37 -11.54
N ASP A 131 9.71 -0.38 -12.12
CA ASP A 131 9.45 -1.78 -12.51
C ASP A 131 9.19 -2.69 -11.29
N ARG A 132 9.53 -2.24 -10.08
CA ARG A 132 9.43 -2.99 -8.83
C ARG A 132 8.38 -2.44 -7.86
N LEU A 133 7.88 -1.22 -8.07
CA LEU A 133 7.00 -0.52 -7.11
C LEU A 133 5.74 0.00 -7.78
N LYS A 134 4.59 -0.40 -7.23
CA LYS A 134 3.27 0.11 -7.59
C LYS A 134 2.49 0.49 -6.33
N THR A 135 1.53 1.39 -6.48
CA THR A 135 0.50 1.68 -5.48
C THR A 135 -0.87 1.56 -6.09
N THR A 136 -1.85 1.12 -5.30
CA THR A 136 -3.22 0.92 -5.76
C THR A 136 -4.18 1.65 -4.84
N TYR A 137 -5.15 2.33 -5.46
CA TYR A 137 -6.14 3.20 -4.82
C TYR A 137 -7.53 2.69 -5.16
N ASN A 138 -8.27 2.21 -4.17
CA ASN A 138 -9.50 1.46 -4.38
C ASN A 138 -10.73 2.09 -3.71
N HIS A 139 -11.92 1.63 -4.07
CA HIS A 139 -13.23 2.09 -3.61
C HIS A 139 -13.53 3.55 -3.98
N CYS A 140 -12.89 4.07 -5.03
CA CYS A 140 -13.07 5.45 -5.46
C CYS A 140 -14.53 5.73 -5.91
N SER A 141 -15.03 6.93 -5.61
CA SER A 141 -16.30 7.40 -6.17
C SER A 141 -16.13 7.82 -7.63
N LYS A 142 -14.98 8.44 -7.94
CA LYS A 142 -14.64 8.91 -9.27
C LYS A 142 -13.14 8.81 -9.50
N ILE A 143 -12.76 8.39 -10.71
CA ILE A 143 -11.38 8.42 -11.20
C ILE A 143 -11.17 9.72 -11.99
N LEU A 144 -10.11 10.48 -11.67
CA LEU A 144 -9.76 11.73 -12.32
C LEU A 144 -8.59 11.57 -13.28
N ALA A 145 -7.69 10.63 -12.99
CA ALA A 145 -6.51 10.35 -13.80
C ALA A 145 -6.84 9.44 -15.00
N SER A 146 -6.07 9.57 -16.06
CA SER A 146 -6.21 8.74 -17.26
C SER A 146 -5.04 7.76 -17.39
N GLN A 147 -5.31 6.56 -17.90
CA GLN A 147 -4.26 5.57 -18.17
C GLN A 147 -3.16 6.16 -19.06
N GLY A 148 -1.90 5.93 -18.66
CA GLY A 148 -0.72 6.50 -19.34
C GLY A 148 -0.34 7.91 -18.89
N GLU A 149 -1.15 8.57 -18.05
CA GLU A 149 -0.85 9.88 -17.51
C GLU A 149 0.35 9.85 -16.57
N GLN A 150 1.27 10.81 -16.73
CA GLN A 150 2.38 11.03 -15.82
C GLN A 150 1.97 11.96 -14.70
N LEU A 151 2.24 11.56 -13.48
CA LEU A 151 1.82 12.25 -12.27
C LEU A 151 3.01 12.60 -11.38
N ALA A 152 2.97 13.78 -10.79
CA ALA A 152 3.82 14.13 -9.68
C ALA A 152 3.23 13.64 -8.36
N ARG A 153 4.07 13.47 -7.34
CA ARG A 153 3.61 13.24 -5.97
C ARG A 153 2.68 14.37 -5.52
N GLY A 154 1.50 14.03 -5.02
CA GLY A 154 0.50 14.99 -4.58
C GLY A 154 -0.52 15.40 -5.65
N ASP A 155 -0.38 14.95 -6.90
CA ASP A 155 -1.39 15.17 -7.91
C ASP A 155 -2.69 14.44 -7.56
N ARG A 156 -3.84 15.07 -7.85
CA ARG A 156 -5.15 14.47 -7.63
C ARG A 156 -5.44 13.41 -8.68
N ILE A 157 -5.74 12.19 -8.24
CA ILE A 157 -5.94 11.05 -9.13
C ILE A 157 -7.36 10.48 -9.09
N ALA A 158 -8.06 10.65 -7.97
CA ALA A 158 -9.39 10.10 -7.76
C ALA A 158 -10.08 10.81 -6.58
N LEU A 159 -11.31 10.40 -6.28
CA LEU A 159 -12.06 10.85 -5.11
C LEU A 159 -12.47 9.65 -4.25
N VAL A 160 -12.43 9.82 -2.92
CA VAL A 160 -12.85 8.81 -1.96
C VAL A 160 -14.31 8.42 -2.20
N GLY A 161 -14.57 7.15 -2.19
CA GLY A 161 -15.91 6.59 -2.34
C GLY A 161 -16.16 5.40 -1.42
N SER A 162 -17.15 4.62 -1.80
CA SER A 162 -17.55 3.38 -1.13
C SER A 162 -18.00 2.36 -2.17
N THR A 163 -17.42 2.38 -3.37
CA THR A 163 -17.74 1.47 -4.47
C THR A 163 -17.11 0.10 -4.26
N GLY A 164 -17.68 -0.94 -4.84
CA GLY A 164 -17.29 -2.31 -4.61
C GLY A 164 -17.74 -2.85 -3.25
N ILE A 165 -16.99 -3.77 -2.65
CA ILE A 165 -17.28 -4.29 -1.31
C ILE A 165 -16.71 -3.34 -0.27
N SER A 166 -17.58 -2.50 0.28
CA SER A 166 -17.21 -1.46 1.24
C SER A 166 -18.37 -1.20 2.22
N THR A 167 -18.04 -0.96 3.48
CA THR A 167 -19.01 -0.67 4.54
C THR A 167 -19.23 0.83 4.76
N GLY A 168 -18.50 1.68 4.08
CA GLY A 168 -18.59 3.14 4.19
C GLY A 168 -17.45 3.84 3.48
N PRO A 169 -17.48 5.19 3.38
CA PRO A 169 -16.45 5.95 2.68
C PRO A 169 -15.06 5.76 3.27
N HIS A 170 -14.14 5.26 2.48
CA HIS A 170 -12.71 5.10 2.82
C HIS A 170 -11.88 4.89 1.55
N LEU A 171 -10.58 5.09 1.67
CA LEU A 171 -9.60 4.65 0.70
C LEU A 171 -9.01 3.32 1.18
N HIS A 172 -9.06 2.29 0.35
CA HIS A 172 -8.23 1.10 0.50
C HIS A 172 -6.96 1.28 -0.33
N PHE A 173 -5.82 1.41 0.35
CA PHE A 173 -4.53 1.73 -0.24
C PHE A 173 -3.57 0.56 -0.13
N GLU A 174 -2.94 0.18 -1.24
CA GLU A 174 -1.98 -0.93 -1.29
C GLU A 174 -0.63 -0.48 -1.83
N VAL A 175 0.42 -1.07 -1.31
CA VAL A 175 1.79 -0.99 -1.83
C VAL A 175 2.19 -2.36 -2.37
N VAL A 176 2.66 -2.40 -3.60
CA VAL A 176 3.08 -3.64 -4.28
C VAL A 176 4.55 -3.53 -4.63
N ILE A 177 5.36 -4.43 -4.07
CA ILE A 177 6.80 -4.50 -4.28
C ILE A 177 7.13 -5.84 -4.93
N GLU A 178 7.72 -5.79 -6.12
CA GLU A 178 8.07 -7.01 -6.89
C GLU A 178 6.89 -7.98 -7.05
N GLY A 179 5.67 -7.43 -7.22
CA GLY A 179 4.45 -8.22 -7.38
C GLY A 179 3.81 -8.69 -6.08
N LEU A 180 4.40 -8.43 -4.92
CA LEU A 180 3.86 -8.80 -3.61
C LEU A 180 3.32 -7.57 -2.88
N LYS A 181 2.13 -7.69 -2.30
CA LYS A 181 1.55 -6.65 -1.46
C LYS A 181 2.26 -6.61 -0.11
N ALA A 182 2.71 -5.44 0.28
CA ALA A 182 3.47 -5.16 1.49
C ALA A 182 2.73 -4.16 2.38
N ASP A 183 3.11 -4.08 3.65
CA ASP A 183 2.48 -3.16 4.60
C ASP A 183 2.73 -1.70 4.23
N PRO A 184 1.70 -0.93 3.82
CA PRO A 184 1.86 0.47 3.45
C PRO A 184 2.35 1.37 4.57
N LEU A 185 2.07 1.02 5.84
CA LEU A 185 2.45 1.85 7.00
C LEU A 185 3.96 1.88 7.24
N LEU A 186 4.75 0.98 6.62
CA LEU A 186 6.21 1.02 6.69
C LEU A 186 6.81 2.21 5.92
N SER A 187 6.05 2.86 5.05
CA SER A 187 6.50 3.96 4.19
C SER A 187 5.61 5.20 4.19
N LEU A 188 4.45 5.15 4.86
CA LEU A 188 3.59 6.32 5.07
C LEU A 188 4.04 7.12 6.28
N GLU A 189 4.01 8.44 6.16
CA GLU A 189 4.11 9.39 7.28
C GLU A 189 2.75 9.94 7.68
#